data_dfdd759536e805285c0c419c0ce93388
#
_entry.id   dfdd759536e805285c0c419c0ce93388
#
_cell.length_a   1.000
_cell.length_b   1.000
_cell.length_c   1.000
_cell.angle_alpha   90.00
_cell.angle_beta   90.00
_cell.angle_gamma   90.00
#
_symmetry.space_group_name_H-M   'P 1'
#
loop_
_entity.id
_entity.type
_entity.pdbx_description
1 polymer ?
#
loop_
_entity_poly.entity_id
_entity_poly.type
_entity_poly.pdbx_seq_one_letter_code
_entity_poly.pdbx_strand_id
1 'polypeptide(L)'
;PASLAHTSDVVFHFREQIAARARHKLVNVQTGEPLRVVEHIGCHYAKIFPKSGIGGSEFPYVLAGMVESWGGECVDYPERRHCCGFGFRNYLVQANRGYSIANSHKKLESMAPYKPDFIVANCPGCAMFLDKWQYAIAEMEGTTYGENGHGIPVLTYEEMAGLVLGYDPWVLGMQMHQVDVEPLLDKMGVEYDPAAKYLGRNGKYIGKPA
;
A
#
# COMPACT_ATOMS: atom_id res chain seq x y z
N PRO A 1 1.22 -8.10 32.73
CA PRO A 1 0.03 -8.06 31.87
C PRO A 1 0.45 -7.99 30.40
N ALA A 2 -0.18 -8.82 29.55
CA ALA A 2 0.04 -8.75 28.12
C ALA A 2 -0.61 -7.48 27.57
N SER A 3 0.06 -6.78 26.64
CA SER A 3 -0.50 -5.66 25.89
C SER A 3 -0.74 -6.08 24.45
N LEU A 4 -1.81 -5.58 23.85
CA LEU A 4 -2.13 -5.76 22.43
C LEU A 4 -1.60 -4.54 21.66
N ALA A 5 -0.82 -4.79 20.60
CA ALA A 5 -0.34 -3.78 19.68
C ALA A 5 -0.67 -4.21 18.24
N HIS A 6 -0.93 -3.24 17.38
CA HIS A 6 -1.00 -3.49 15.94
C HIS A 6 0.41 -3.71 15.38
N THR A 7 0.58 -4.61 14.42
CA THR A 7 1.91 -4.89 13.85
C THR A 7 2.54 -3.67 13.20
N SER A 8 1.76 -2.75 12.63
CA SER A 8 2.28 -1.48 12.12
C SER A 8 2.93 -0.62 13.21
N ASP A 9 2.44 -0.67 14.47
CA ASP A 9 3.08 0.06 15.58
C ASP A 9 4.44 -0.52 15.92
N VAL A 10 4.59 -1.85 15.80
CA VAL A 10 5.88 -2.53 15.99
C VAL A 10 6.87 -2.10 14.90
N VAL A 11 6.46 -2.13 13.63
CA VAL A 11 7.31 -1.69 12.51
C VAL A 11 7.66 -0.21 12.64
N PHE A 12 6.70 0.65 13.01
CA PHE A 12 6.95 2.06 13.30
C PHE A 12 7.99 2.27 14.41
N HIS A 13 7.91 1.48 15.47
CA HIS A 13 8.90 1.54 16.56
C HIS A 13 10.32 1.28 16.04
N PHE A 14 10.47 0.38 15.09
CA PHE A 14 11.76 0.04 14.48
C PHE A 14 12.09 0.82 13.20
N ARG A 15 11.33 1.84 12.82
CA ARG A 15 11.49 2.55 11.55
C ARG A 15 12.90 3.14 11.33
N GLU A 16 13.53 3.66 12.38
CA GLU A 16 14.88 4.21 12.31
C GLU A 16 15.93 3.10 12.11
N GLN A 17 15.75 1.94 12.75
CA GLN A 17 16.62 0.79 12.56
C GLN A 17 16.47 0.19 11.15
N ILE A 18 15.26 0.24 10.60
CA ILE A 18 14.98 -0.13 9.21
C ILE A 18 15.66 0.88 8.27
N ALA A 19 15.50 2.18 8.52
CA ALA A 19 16.16 3.24 7.75
C ALA A 19 17.69 3.08 7.72
N ALA A 20 18.29 2.73 8.88
CA ALA A 20 19.73 2.51 8.98
C ALA A 20 20.22 1.27 8.20
N ARG A 21 19.33 0.34 7.87
CA ARG A 21 19.62 -0.87 7.08
C ARG A 21 19.03 -0.84 5.68
N ALA A 22 18.43 0.28 5.30
CA ALA A 22 17.78 0.44 4.02
C ALA A 22 18.76 0.20 2.86
N ARG A 23 18.37 -0.66 1.93
CA ARG A 23 19.04 -0.85 0.63
C ARG A 23 18.43 0.02 -0.44
N HIS A 24 17.13 0.28 -0.32
CA HIS A 24 16.41 1.20 -1.16
C HIS A 24 15.72 2.26 -0.27
N LYS A 25 15.53 3.45 -0.83
CA LYS A 25 14.77 4.52 -0.18
C LYS A 25 13.50 4.78 -0.97
N LEU A 26 12.54 5.41 -0.36
CA LEU A 26 11.33 5.91 -1.04
C LEU A 26 11.65 7.20 -1.81
N VAL A 27 12.59 7.08 -2.74
CA VAL A 27 13.14 8.19 -3.55
C VAL A 27 13.20 7.73 -5.00
N ASN A 28 12.82 8.59 -5.91
CA ASN A 28 13.03 8.34 -7.33
C ASN A 28 14.54 8.45 -7.64
N VAL A 29 15.16 7.32 -7.95
CA VAL A 29 16.62 7.24 -8.18
C VAL A 29 17.08 8.02 -9.41
N GLN A 30 16.17 8.35 -10.34
CA GLN A 30 16.49 9.11 -11.54
C GLN A 30 16.51 10.62 -11.29
N THR A 31 15.61 11.13 -10.44
CA THR A 31 15.48 12.56 -10.15
C THR A 31 16.05 12.95 -8.80
N GLY A 32 16.19 12.00 -7.87
CA GLY A 32 16.59 12.25 -6.49
C GLY A 32 15.46 12.81 -5.61
N GLU A 33 14.25 12.94 -6.14
CA GLU A 33 13.10 13.47 -5.40
C GLU A 33 12.42 12.40 -4.55
N PRO A 34 11.88 12.74 -3.38
CA PRO A 34 11.05 11.83 -2.58
C PRO A 34 9.89 11.30 -3.40
N LEU A 35 9.56 10.00 -3.25
CA LEU A 35 8.31 9.46 -3.77
C LEU A 35 7.13 10.05 -3.00
N ARG A 36 6.10 10.43 -3.73
CA ARG A 36 4.85 10.98 -3.18
C ARG A 36 3.93 9.84 -2.78
N VAL A 37 3.69 9.70 -1.50
CA VAL A 37 2.93 8.60 -0.93
C VAL A 37 1.67 9.12 -0.27
N VAL A 38 0.51 8.53 -0.56
CA VAL A 38 -0.70 8.75 0.21
C VAL A 38 -0.95 7.56 1.12
N GLU A 39 -1.35 7.84 2.36
CA GLU A 39 -1.63 6.77 3.31
C GLU A 39 -3.11 6.42 3.38
N HIS A 40 -3.40 5.15 3.61
CA HIS A 40 -4.71 4.69 4.02
C HIS A 40 -4.64 3.91 5.33
N ILE A 41 -5.05 4.56 6.41
CA ILE A 41 -5.19 3.92 7.72
C ILE A 41 -6.49 3.12 7.73
N GLY A 42 -6.38 1.82 7.95
CA GLY A 42 -7.53 0.93 8.11
C GLY A 42 -8.40 1.35 9.29
N CYS A 43 -9.71 1.38 9.08
CA CYS A 43 -10.66 1.84 10.11
C CYS A 43 -10.60 1.00 11.40
N HIS A 44 -10.19 -0.27 11.33
CA HIS A 44 -10.02 -1.11 12.51
C HIS A 44 -8.86 -0.65 13.38
N TYR A 45 -7.78 -0.14 12.81
CA TYR A 45 -6.68 0.44 13.58
C TYR A 45 -7.20 1.56 14.50
N ALA A 46 -7.90 2.54 13.94
CA ALA A 46 -8.43 3.65 14.71
C ALA A 46 -9.49 3.23 15.75
N LYS A 47 -10.31 2.21 15.44
CA LYS A 47 -11.40 1.75 16.33
C LYS A 47 -10.92 0.81 17.42
N ILE A 48 -9.97 -0.09 17.12
CA ILE A 48 -9.49 -1.09 18.10
C ILE A 48 -8.39 -0.50 18.98
N PHE A 49 -7.57 0.39 18.44
CA PHE A 49 -6.43 1.01 19.11
C PHE A 49 -6.59 2.53 19.33
N PRO A 50 -7.74 3.03 19.81
CA PRO A 50 -8.00 4.47 19.85
C PRO A 50 -7.10 5.25 20.80
N LYS A 51 -6.50 4.56 21.79
CA LYS A 51 -5.63 5.18 22.81
C LYS A 51 -4.17 4.77 22.70
N SER A 52 -3.88 3.63 22.08
CA SER A 52 -2.53 3.06 22.00
C SER A 52 -1.90 3.17 20.60
N GLY A 53 -2.69 3.46 19.58
CA GLY A 53 -2.19 3.67 18.22
C GLY A 53 -1.34 4.93 18.10
N ILE A 54 -0.34 4.88 17.23
CA ILE A 54 0.57 6.00 16.99
C ILE A 54 -0.19 7.19 16.37
N GLY A 55 -0.19 8.33 17.04
CA GLY A 55 -0.95 9.52 16.67
C GLY A 55 -2.42 9.50 17.10
N GLY A 56 -2.86 8.43 17.77
CA GLY A 56 -4.25 8.24 18.21
C GLY A 56 -5.22 7.98 17.06
N SER A 57 -6.52 7.97 17.37
CA SER A 57 -7.57 7.66 16.40
C SER A 57 -7.89 8.81 15.44
N GLU A 58 -7.66 10.05 15.87
CA GLU A 58 -8.02 11.24 15.10
C GLU A 58 -6.94 11.61 14.06
N PHE A 59 -5.68 11.48 14.45
CA PHE A 59 -4.54 11.84 13.60
C PHE A 59 -3.48 10.73 13.63
N PRO A 60 -3.82 9.52 13.15
CA PRO A 60 -2.85 8.43 13.12
C PRO A 60 -1.67 8.82 12.23
N TYR A 61 -0.46 8.62 12.75
CA TYR A 61 0.80 9.02 12.09
C TYR A 61 1.68 7.82 11.74
N VAL A 62 1.20 6.62 12.03
CA VAL A 62 1.99 5.38 11.94
C VAL A 62 2.55 5.13 10.53
N LEU A 63 1.77 5.34 9.49
CA LEU A 63 2.23 5.13 8.10
C LEU A 63 3.04 6.33 7.61
N ALA A 64 2.56 7.55 7.82
CA ALA A 64 3.27 8.77 7.43
C ALA A 64 4.69 8.79 8.01
N GLY A 65 4.83 8.50 9.30
CA GLY A 65 6.14 8.49 9.95
C GLY A 65 7.09 7.40 9.44
N MET A 66 6.59 6.25 8.98
CA MET A 66 7.41 5.27 8.28
C MET A 66 7.86 5.79 6.91
N VAL A 67 6.93 6.33 6.12
CA VAL A 67 7.22 6.91 4.80
C VAL A 67 8.32 7.98 4.91
N GLU A 68 8.16 8.92 5.82
CA GLU A 68 9.11 10.02 6.02
C GLU A 68 10.48 9.52 6.52
N SER A 69 10.50 8.56 7.44
CA SER A 69 11.75 7.96 7.93
C SER A 69 12.52 7.23 6.84
N TRP A 70 11.86 6.78 5.79
CA TRP A 70 12.47 6.04 4.68
C TRP A 70 12.69 6.89 3.42
N GLY A 71 12.51 8.20 3.54
CA GLY A 71 12.86 9.19 2.51
C GLY A 71 11.73 9.59 1.56
N GLY A 72 10.51 9.12 1.77
CA GLY A 72 9.34 9.52 1.00
C GLY A 72 8.67 10.80 1.53
N GLU A 73 7.76 11.35 0.76
CA GLU A 73 6.87 12.45 1.14
C GLU A 73 5.45 11.90 1.35
N CYS A 74 4.94 11.97 2.58
CA CYS A 74 3.55 11.61 2.83
C CYS A 74 2.63 12.78 2.49
N VAL A 75 1.80 12.62 1.46
CA VAL A 75 0.92 13.68 0.94
C VAL A 75 -0.47 13.54 1.55
N ASP A 76 -0.98 14.62 2.11
CA ASP A 76 -2.34 14.66 2.66
C ASP A 76 -3.38 14.86 1.54
N TYR A 77 -4.59 14.35 1.75
CA TYR A 77 -5.70 14.46 0.80
C TYR A 77 -7.05 14.48 1.55
N PRO A 78 -8.12 15.08 0.97
CA PRO A 78 -9.36 15.36 1.69
C PRO A 78 -10.06 14.12 2.28
N GLU A 79 -10.18 13.04 1.52
CA GLU A 79 -10.88 11.83 1.95
C GLU A 79 -9.96 10.80 2.64
N ARG A 80 -8.89 11.27 3.29
CA ARG A 80 -7.92 10.42 3.99
C ARG A 80 -8.58 9.41 4.94
N ARG A 81 -9.68 9.80 5.60
CA ARG A 81 -10.41 8.97 6.55
C ARG A 81 -11.60 8.23 5.97
N HIS A 82 -11.90 8.46 4.70
CA HIS A 82 -12.98 7.76 4.03
C HIS A 82 -12.70 6.25 3.96
N CYS A 83 -13.75 5.44 4.09
CA CYS A 83 -13.65 3.98 4.03
C CYS A 83 -13.14 3.51 2.65
N CYS A 84 -12.28 2.49 2.63
CA CYS A 84 -11.83 1.85 1.39
C CYS A 84 -12.91 0.98 0.72
N GLY A 85 -14.06 0.79 1.38
CA GLY A 85 -15.13 -0.08 0.86
C GLY A 85 -15.02 -1.55 1.28
N PHE A 86 -13.94 -2.01 1.91
CA PHE A 86 -13.74 -3.42 2.26
C PHE A 86 -14.81 -3.96 3.19
N GLY A 87 -15.42 -3.20 4.06
CA GLY A 87 -16.34 -3.67 5.09
C GLY A 87 -16.92 -5.05 4.80
N PHE A 88 -16.64 -6.02 5.68
CA PHE A 88 -16.87 -7.45 5.47
C PHE A 88 -18.26 -7.77 4.88
N ARG A 89 -19.27 -7.09 5.35
CA ARG A 89 -20.65 -7.25 4.85
C ARG A 89 -20.78 -6.78 3.40
N ASN A 90 -20.14 -5.67 3.04
CA ASN A 90 -20.25 -5.10 1.70
C ASN A 90 -19.56 -5.97 0.63
N TYR A 91 -18.53 -6.72 1.04
CA TYR A 91 -17.84 -7.63 0.14
C TYR A 91 -18.56 -8.96 -0.06
N LEU A 92 -19.02 -9.58 1.02
CA LEU A 92 -19.63 -10.91 0.97
C LEU A 92 -21.04 -10.88 0.37
N VAL A 93 -21.75 -9.79 0.56
CA VAL A 93 -23.12 -9.65 0.02
C VAL A 93 -23.04 -9.01 -1.35
N GLN A 94 -23.30 -9.80 -2.40
CA GLN A 94 -23.21 -9.34 -3.79
C GLN A 94 -24.02 -8.06 -4.05
N ALA A 95 -25.19 -7.91 -3.44
CA ALA A 95 -26.03 -6.73 -3.56
C ALA A 95 -25.35 -5.43 -3.04
N ASN A 96 -24.33 -5.54 -2.21
CA ASN A 96 -23.64 -4.41 -1.61
C ASN A 96 -22.30 -4.07 -2.29
N ARG A 97 -21.89 -4.82 -3.32
CA ARG A 97 -20.61 -4.57 -4.02
C ARG A 97 -20.54 -3.18 -4.63
N GLY A 98 -21.66 -2.67 -5.15
CA GLY A 98 -21.74 -1.31 -5.66
C GLY A 98 -21.33 -0.25 -4.63
N TYR A 99 -21.74 -0.41 -3.37
CA TYR A 99 -21.31 0.49 -2.29
C TYR A 99 -19.80 0.37 -2.00
N SER A 100 -19.26 -0.84 -2.09
CA SER A 100 -17.83 -1.06 -1.93
C SER A 100 -17.03 -0.33 -2.99
N ILE A 101 -17.40 -0.50 -4.25
CA ILE A 101 -16.75 0.16 -5.40
C ILE A 101 -16.89 1.68 -5.30
N ALA A 102 -18.07 2.20 -5.01
CA ALA A 102 -18.31 3.64 -4.87
C ALA A 102 -17.46 4.28 -3.76
N ASN A 103 -17.27 3.58 -2.63
CA ASN A 103 -16.38 4.07 -1.57
C ASN A 103 -14.91 4.12 -2.01
N SER A 104 -14.44 3.07 -2.70
CA SER A 104 -13.09 3.07 -3.26
C SER A 104 -12.92 4.15 -4.32
N HIS A 105 -13.90 4.30 -5.23
CA HIS A 105 -13.90 5.31 -6.27
C HIS A 105 -13.76 6.72 -5.66
N LYS A 106 -14.66 7.11 -4.77
CA LYS A 106 -14.61 8.40 -4.07
C LYS A 106 -13.23 8.67 -3.45
N LYS A 107 -12.64 7.65 -2.84
CA LYS A 107 -11.33 7.77 -2.21
C LYS A 107 -10.22 7.98 -3.24
N LEU A 108 -10.22 7.20 -4.31
CA LEU A 108 -9.25 7.30 -5.39
C LEU A 108 -9.34 8.64 -6.14
N GLU A 109 -10.56 9.12 -6.42
CA GLU A 109 -10.79 10.45 -6.98
C GLU A 109 -10.19 11.56 -6.10
N SER A 110 -10.31 11.41 -4.78
CA SER A 110 -9.76 12.36 -3.82
C SER A 110 -8.24 12.35 -3.77
N MET A 111 -7.58 11.23 -4.08
CA MET A 111 -6.12 11.08 -4.14
C MET A 111 -5.52 11.55 -5.47
N ALA A 112 -6.20 11.30 -6.57
CA ALA A 112 -5.67 11.47 -7.93
C ALA A 112 -5.08 12.87 -8.21
N PRO A 113 -5.69 14.00 -7.76
CA PRO A 113 -5.14 15.33 -7.99
C PRO A 113 -3.75 15.55 -7.38
N TYR A 114 -3.40 14.76 -6.36
CA TYR A 114 -2.12 14.86 -5.66
C TYR A 114 -1.01 14.04 -6.33
N LYS A 115 -1.34 13.29 -7.39
CA LYS A 115 -0.40 12.49 -8.19
C LYS A 115 0.53 11.64 -7.32
N PRO A 116 0.00 10.76 -6.46
CA PRO A 116 0.84 9.89 -5.66
C PRO A 116 1.53 8.84 -6.53
N ASP A 117 2.75 8.49 -6.17
CA ASP A 117 3.47 7.36 -6.78
C ASP A 117 2.88 6.03 -6.31
N PHE A 118 2.41 5.96 -5.06
CA PHE A 118 1.70 4.79 -4.54
C PHE A 118 0.85 5.12 -3.31
N ILE A 119 -0.02 4.17 -2.95
CA ILE A 119 -0.83 4.18 -1.73
C ILE A 119 -0.21 3.19 -0.75
N VAL A 120 0.03 3.59 0.50
CA VAL A 120 0.41 2.66 1.57
C VAL A 120 -0.77 2.41 2.52
N ALA A 121 -1.02 1.15 2.87
CA ALA A 121 -2.10 0.76 3.77
C ALA A 121 -1.60 -0.13 4.92
N ASN A 122 -2.20 0.00 6.11
CA ASN A 122 -1.92 -0.89 7.25
C ASN A 122 -2.97 -2.00 7.45
N CYS A 123 -3.82 -2.20 6.48
CA CYS A 123 -4.83 -3.26 6.50
C CYS A 123 -4.80 -4.00 5.16
N PRO A 124 -4.52 -5.31 5.15
CA PRO A 124 -4.42 -6.08 3.89
C PRO A 124 -5.73 -6.09 3.11
N GLY A 125 -6.88 -6.08 3.78
CA GLY A 125 -8.17 -5.97 3.11
C GLY A 125 -8.37 -4.62 2.42
N CYS A 126 -7.87 -3.53 3.01
CA CYS A 126 -7.91 -2.21 2.38
C CYS A 126 -6.95 -2.14 1.19
N ALA A 127 -5.74 -2.69 1.32
CA ALA A 127 -4.79 -2.76 0.22
C ALA A 127 -5.38 -3.52 -0.97
N MET A 128 -5.87 -4.73 -0.74
CA MET A 128 -6.51 -5.55 -1.78
C MET A 128 -7.67 -4.83 -2.49
N PHE A 129 -8.49 -4.05 -1.75
CA PHE A 129 -9.65 -3.37 -2.34
C PHE A 129 -9.27 -2.14 -3.12
N LEU A 130 -8.36 -1.33 -2.61
CA LEU A 130 -7.86 -0.16 -3.33
C LEU A 130 -7.06 -0.57 -4.58
N ASP A 131 -6.40 -1.71 -4.56
CA ASP A 131 -5.74 -2.27 -5.73
C ASP A 131 -6.78 -2.78 -6.75
N LYS A 132 -7.61 -3.74 -6.35
CA LYS A 132 -8.55 -4.43 -7.24
C LYS A 132 -9.61 -3.53 -7.85
N TRP A 133 -10.18 -2.59 -7.06
CA TRP A 133 -11.30 -1.79 -7.53
C TRP A 133 -10.91 -0.73 -8.55
N GLN A 134 -9.64 -0.34 -8.65
CA GLN A 134 -9.18 0.53 -9.74
C GLN A 134 -9.47 -0.11 -11.09
N TYR A 135 -9.21 -1.40 -11.23
CA TYR A 135 -9.50 -2.14 -12.45
C TYR A 135 -11.01 -2.22 -12.73
N ALA A 136 -11.80 -2.56 -11.72
CA ALA A 136 -13.25 -2.64 -11.86
C ALA A 136 -13.90 -1.28 -12.22
N ILE A 137 -13.40 -0.18 -11.65
CA ILE A 137 -13.87 1.18 -11.96
C ILE A 137 -13.52 1.53 -13.41
N ALA A 138 -12.31 1.19 -13.87
CA ALA A 138 -11.92 1.41 -15.25
C ALA A 138 -12.81 0.65 -16.23
N GLU A 139 -13.15 -0.60 -15.94
CA GLU A 139 -14.05 -1.40 -16.78
C GLU A 139 -15.50 -0.88 -16.79
N MET A 140 -16.00 -0.45 -15.63
CA MET A 140 -17.41 -0.07 -15.48
C MET A 140 -17.70 1.38 -15.91
N GLU A 141 -16.76 2.29 -15.67
CA GLU A 141 -16.97 3.73 -15.74
C GLU A 141 -15.98 4.42 -16.70
N GLY A 142 -14.98 3.71 -17.20
CA GLY A 142 -13.93 4.26 -18.05
C GLY A 142 -12.97 5.22 -17.29
N THR A 143 -13.09 5.29 -15.96
CA THR A 143 -12.26 6.16 -15.13
C THR A 143 -10.98 5.43 -14.75
N THR A 144 -9.82 6.04 -15.02
CA THR A 144 -8.52 5.51 -14.69
C THR A 144 -7.76 6.46 -13.76
N TYR A 145 -6.84 5.91 -12.99
CA TYR A 145 -6.02 6.66 -12.02
C TYR A 145 -4.53 6.47 -12.29
N GLY A 146 -3.72 7.19 -11.54
CA GLY A 146 -2.27 7.10 -11.63
C GLY A 146 -1.68 7.73 -12.88
N GLU A 147 -0.38 7.64 -12.99
CA GLU A 147 0.35 8.17 -14.13
C GLU A 147 0.02 7.34 -15.39
N ASN A 148 -0.32 8.01 -16.47
CA ASN A 148 -0.71 7.38 -17.74
C ASN A 148 -1.93 6.44 -17.67
N GLY A 149 -2.74 6.52 -16.62
CA GLY A 149 -3.96 5.72 -16.47
C GLY A 149 -3.74 4.25 -16.10
N HIS A 150 -2.55 3.88 -15.66
CA HIS A 150 -2.23 2.49 -15.29
C HIS A 150 -2.63 2.10 -13.86
N GLY A 151 -3.26 2.99 -13.13
CA GLY A 151 -3.60 2.84 -11.74
C GLY A 151 -2.53 3.43 -10.81
N ILE A 152 -2.89 3.55 -9.53
CA ILE A 152 -1.96 3.92 -8.46
C ILE A 152 -1.57 2.64 -7.72
N PRO A 153 -0.30 2.21 -7.73
CA PRO A 153 0.15 1.03 -6.98
C PRO A 153 -0.27 1.11 -5.51
N VAL A 154 -0.67 -0.01 -4.93
CA VAL A 154 -1.09 -0.07 -3.53
C VAL A 154 -0.22 -1.08 -2.80
N LEU A 155 0.52 -0.64 -1.82
CA LEU A 155 1.37 -1.50 -0.99
C LEU A 155 0.82 -1.59 0.43
N THR A 156 0.99 -2.73 1.06
CA THR A 156 0.95 -2.81 2.51
C THR A 156 2.23 -2.21 3.10
N TYR A 157 2.19 -1.80 4.37
CA TYR A 157 3.39 -1.29 5.03
C TYR A 157 4.48 -2.36 5.18
N GLU A 158 4.11 -3.65 5.23
CA GLU A 158 5.04 -4.77 5.24
C GLU A 158 5.79 -4.89 3.91
N GLU A 159 5.09 -4.78 2.80
CA GLU A 159 5.67 -4.79 1.45
C GLU A 159 6.61 -3.59 1.28
N MET A 160 6.15 -2.39 1.67
CA MET A 160 6.96 -1.18 1.64
C MET A 160 8.24 -1.34 2.48
N ALA A 161 8.13 -1.86 3.72
CA ALA A 161 9.28 -2.11 4.58
C ALA A 161 10.23 -3.16 3.97
N GLY A 162 9.68 -4.20 3.38
CA GLY A 162 10.43 -5.26 2.70
C GLY A 162 11.23 -4.70 1.52
N LEU A 163 10.63 -3.87 0.68
CA LEU A 163 11.32 -3.20 -0.44
C LEU A 163 12.45 -2.31 0.07
N VAL A 164 12.19 -1.50 1.11
CA VAL A 164 13.21 -0.64 1.72
C VAL A 164 14.40 -1.47 2.24
N LEU A 165 14.15 -2.62 2.84
CA LEU A 165 15.20 -3.53 3.31
C LEU A 165 15.89 -4.31 2.19
N GLY A 166 15.41 -4.23 0.94
CA GLY A 166 15.96 -4.89 -0.23
C GLY A 166 15.61 -6.37 -0.32
N TYR A 167 14.43 -6.76 0.17
CA TYR A 167 13.88 -8.07 -0.10
C TYR A 167 13.44 -8.15 -1.56
N ASP A 168 13.59 -9.33 -2.14
CA ASP A 168 13.15 -9.63 -3.50
C ASP A 168 11.63 -9.36 -3.64
N PRO A 169 11.21 -8.55 -4.64
CA PRO A 169 9.81 -8.26 -4.90
C PRO A 169 8.91 -9.49 -5.05
N TRP A 170 9.42 -10.57 -5.62
CA TRP A 170 8.72 -11.85 -5.71
C TRP A 170 8.38 -12.44 -4.35
N VAL A 171 9.32 -12.36 -3.40
CA VAL A 171 9.11 -12.84 -2.02
C VAL A 171 8.06 -12.01 -1.30
N LEU A 172 7.97 -10.73 -1.65
CA LEU A 172 7.00 -9.79 -1.11
C LEU A 172 5.61 -9.92 -1.75
N GLY A 173 5.49 -10.68 -2.85
CA GLY A 173 4.20 -10.88 -3.51
C GLY A 173 3.82 -9.82 -4.54
N MET A 174 4.77 -9.02 -5.04
CA MET A 174 4.51 -7.94 -6.01
C MET A 174 3.78 -8.43 -7.27
N GLN A 175 3.99 -9.67 -7.69
CA GLN A 175 3.29 -10.31 -8.82
C GLN A 175 1.79 -10.56 -8.57
N MET A 176 1.30 -10.37 -7.35
CA MET A 176 -0.11 -10.60 -6.99
C MET A 176 -0.97 -9.34 -7.10
N HIS A 177 -0.35 -8.17 -7.28
CA HIS A 177 -1.08 -6.91 -7.45
C HIS A 177 -1.85 -6.88 -8.77
N GLN A 178 -3.00 -6.24 -8.76
CA GLN A 178 -3.79 -6.01 -9.98
C GLN A 178 -3.29 -4.78 -10.72
N VAL A 179 -2.93 -3.73 -9.99
CA VAL A 179 -2.26 -2.56 -10.53
C VAL A 179 -0.77 -2.88 -10.70
N ASP A 180 -0.24 -2.59 -11.87
CA ASP A 180 1.18 -2.80 -12.16
C ASP A 180 2.09 -2.01 -11.20
N VAL A 181 2.99 -2.72 -10.56
CA VAL A 181 3.96 -2.14 -9.61
C VAL A 181 5.33 -1.87 -10.25
N GLU A 182 5.58 -2.36 -11.47
CA GLU A 182 6.88 -2.19 -12.14
C GLU A 182 7.31 -0.72 -12.23
N PRO A 183 6.43 0.23 -12.60
CA PRO A 183 6.83 1.64 -12.68
C PRO A 183 7.27 2.22 -11.33
N LEU A 184 6.68 1.76 -10.22
CA LEU A 184 7.10 2.15 -8.87
C LEU A 184 8.46 1.56 -8.52
N LEU A 185 8.67 0.27 -8.81
CA LEU A 185 9.92 -0.43 -8.53
C LEU A 185 11.07 0.19 -9.33
N ASP A 186 10.83 0.55 -10.58
CA ASP A 186 11.80 1.27 -11.44
C ASP A 186 12.16 2.64 -10.83
N LYS A 187 11.19 3.42 -10.34
CA LYS A 187 11.45 4.68 -9.64
C LYS A 187 12.33 4.47 -8.41
N MET A 188 12.13 3.38 -7.68
CA MET A 188 12.94 3.03 -6.50
C MET A 188 14.30 2.43 -6.83
N GLY A 189 14.57 2.10 -8.08
CA GLY A 189 15.78 1.36 -8.50
C GLY A 189 15.81 -0.06 -7.97
N VAL A 190 14.64 -0.69 -7.84
CA VAL A 190 14.48 -2.08 -7.41
C VAL A 190 14.37 -2.96 -8.64
N GLU A 191 15.31 -3.89 -8.78
CA GLU A 191 15.24 -4.88 -9.86
C GLU A 191 14.06 -5.83 -9.65
N TYR A 192 13.23 -5.97 -10.67
CA TYR A 192 12.10 -6.86 -10.66
C TYR A 192 11.95 -7.55 -12.03
N ASP A 193 11.97 -8.86 -12.01
CA ASP A 193 11.66 -9.68 -13.19
C ASP A 193 10.34 -10.43 -12.94
N PRO A 194 9.22 -9.99 -13.53
CA PRO A 194 7.92 -10.66 -13.37
C PRO A 194 7.93 -12.09 -13.93
N ALA A 195 8.89 -12.44 -14.75
CA ALA A 195 9.10 -13.80 -15.28
C ALA A 195 10.03 -14.66 -14.42
N ALA A 196 10.63 -14.11 -13.37
CA ALA A 196 11.52 -14.83 -12.48
C ALA A 196 10.86 -16.08 -11.88
N LYS A 197 11.66 -17.11 -11.66
CA LYS A 197 11.21 -18.36 -11.05
C LYS A 197 11.54 -18.35 -9.57
N TYR A 198 10.53 -18.55 -8.75
CA TYR A 198 10.69 -18.67 -7.30
C TYR A 198 11.08 -20.08 -6.88
N LEU A 199 12.06 -20.21 -5.99
CA LEU A 199 12.42 -21.47 -5.34
C LEU A 199 11.52 -21.69 -4.12
N GLY A 200 10.70 -22.75 -4.15
CA GLY A 200 9.93 -23.16 -2.99
C GLY A 200 10.81 -23.67 -1.85
N ARG A 201 10.21 -23.89 -0.66
CA ARG A 201 10.91 -24.34 0.56
C ARG A 201 11.71 -25.64 0.40
N ASN A 202 11.36 -26.47 -0.58
CA ASN A 202 12.05 -27.72 -0.91
C ASN A 202 13.15 -27.60 -1.97
N GLY A 203 13.53 -26.36 -2.33
CA GLY A 203 14.52 -26.08 -3.37
C GLY A 203 14.02 -26.37 -4.81
N LYS A 204 12.75 -26.72 -4.98
CA LYS A 204 12.16 -26.88 -6.31
C LYS A 204 11.57 -25.57 -6.81
N TYR A 205 11.76 -25.30 -8.09
CA TYR A 205 11.12 -24.15 -8.73
C TYR A 205 9.60 -24.28 -8.64
N ILE A 206 9.00 -23.27 -8.03
CA ILE A 206 7.58 -23.01 -8.21
C ILE A 206 7.53 -22.05 -9.40
N GLY A 207 7.21 -22.59 -10.58
CA GLY A 207 7.07 -21.76 -11.77
C GLY A 207 6.06 -20.64 -11.54
N LYS A 208 6.18 -19.56 -12.33
CA LYS A 208 5.14 -18.53 -12.42
C LYS A 208 3.80 -19.27 -12.64
N PRO A 209 2.75 -19.02 -11.83
CA PRO A 209 1.42 -19.52 -12.13
C PRO A 209 1.04 -19.04 -13.54
N ALA A 210 0.55 -19.96 -14.36
CA ALA A 210 0.06 -19.62 -15.70
C ALA A 210 -1.18 -18.75 -15.61
#